data_0aa33deb7c7786eedf42be199a8574f6
#
_entry.id   0aa33deb7c7786eedf42be199a8574f6
#
_cell.length_a   1.000
_cell.length_b   1.000
_cell.length_c   1.000
_cell.angle_alpha   90.00
_cell.angle_beta   90.00
_cell.angle_gamma   90.00
#
_symmetry.space_group_name_H-M   'P 1'
#
loop_
_entity.id
_entity.type
_entity.pdbx_description
1 polymer ?
#
loop_
_entity_poly.entity_id
_entity_poly.type
_entity_poly.pdbx_seq_one_letter_code
_entity_poly.pdbx_strand_id
1 'polypeptide(L)'
;MSALGQVLQRTMKRLFVLIVLLTSLGLQAQSYDTLSTTTISESLLRLEEMRTAADSMVLLQSNAAQYLLKDSRFQLRQYAPGSVATFNLGGANSSQSRVLWDGIDISSMASGVLDLSIVPGILLQPSSVVDGSNAGSFGSNGMAGGLALNWKASGKREFSTLIGLTSIGGLSFGVLNGGHFGKVNYRSFIRVQESSNTYPYSLGSQDYTMTGMGFNDLTFMQQYNGVYNRAHWKSDIWFTQSEKSNSGSILAAGSPSLLQDRALRAKYSWQKRRHKISAFIGHEWQAYTDTLNVINLTDTNTYRQYTLQYNYNTKNTKNLVEVGHVSAGGTSRDAALLNVTAKHEIKLSDSWNILARGAFWQDKIYGAGQFVWSSKHKKIPIQWSTGSFYRLPTMNELYWNPGGNIALAAERSYGSKVSALYQVNDLKIGLSTDQLIFNNLIQWTPLMGGVWSPVNLERAYTSSSSLLVQLVKGDMNNEVSVTHQYSRVLVSSNSSSRGKQLIYRPNFQVVHTLDFRILKGRLQLRSHAMGKRHTLRDNADVGILNPEYWMDIAYSYSFMSGQVQLTGRVHNVSNTSKTFIPYYPMPGRHYSINIKLNSKK
;
A
#
# COMPACT_ATOMS: atom_id res chain seq x y z
N MET A 1 35.11 -3.48 -17.23
CA MET A 1 33.94 -2.60 -17.03
C MET A 1 32.73 -3.35 -17.57
N SER A 2 31.82 -3.79 -16.70
CA SER A 2 30.72 -4.67 -17.05
C SER A 2 29.66 -3.93 -17.88
N ALA A 3 28.92 -4.67 -18.72
CA ALA A 3 27.81 -4.16 -19.53
C ALA A 3 26.79 -3.33 -18.69
N LEU A 4 26.67 -3.64 -17.40
CA LEU A 4 25.87 -2.91 -16.41
C LEU A 4 26.36 -1.46 -16.24
N GLY A 5 27.66 -1.23 -16.19
CA GLY A 5 28.24 0.13 -16.08
C GLY A 5 27.94 1.01 -17.30
N GLN A 6 27.91 0.43 -18.49
CA GLN A 6 27.57 1.17 -19.71
C GLN A 6 26.07 1.52 -19.80
N VAL A 7 25.19 0.64 -19.33
CA VAL A 7 23.74 0.90 -19.26
C VAL A 7 23.47 1.98 -18.23
N LEU A 8 24.08 1.92 -17.06
CA LEU A 8 23.94 2.93 -16.00
C LEU A 8 24.42 4.32 -16.49
N GLN A 9 25.56 4.36 -17.17
CA GLN A 9 26.15 5.61 -17.68
C GLN A 9 25.29 6.23 -18.81
N ARG A 10 24.67 5.41 -19.67
CA ARG A 10 23.72 5.88 -20.69
C ARG A 10 22.41 6.38 -20.08
N THR A 11 21.91 5.69 -19.05
CA THR A 11 20.68 6.07 -18.34
C THR A 11 20.90 7.37 -17.54
N MET A 12 22.03 7.50 -16.86
CA MET A 12 22.38 8.73 -16.13
C MET A 12 22.58 9.93 -17.08
N LYS A 13 23.21 9.76 -18.23
CA LYS A 13 23.34 10.86 -19.22
C LYS A 13 21.98 11.30 -19.76
N ARG A 14 21.07 10.39 -20.04
CA ARG A 14 19.69 10.72 -20.48
C ARG A 14 18.89 11.39 -19.38
N LEU A 15 19.06 10.96 -18.12
CA LEU A 15 18.44 11.55 -16.95
C LEU A 15 18.94 12.98 -16.69
N PHE A 16 20.23 13.22 -16.84
CA PHE A 16 20.84 14.54 -16.71
C PHE A 16 20.31 15.55 -17.74
N VAL A 17 20.15 15.12 -18.99
CA VAL A 17 19.55 15.93 -20.05
C VAL A 17 18.08 16.26 -19.75
N LEU A 18 17.32 15.30 -19.20
CA LEU A 18 15.93 15.50 -18.81
C LEU A 18 15.79 16.49 -17.64
N ILE A 19 16.69 16.42 -16.66
CA ILE A 19 16.75 17.34 -15.50
C ILE A 19 17.09 18.77 -15.96
N VAL A 20 18.03 18.95 -16.90
CA VAL A 20 18.40 20.25 -17.45
C VAL A 20 17.27 20.87 -18.26
N LEU A 21 16.49 20.07 -19.00
CA LEU A 21 15.30 20.54 -19.73
C LEU A 21 14.15 20.95 -18.79
N LEU A 22 14.02 20.34 -17.61
CA LEU A 22 12.98 20.68 -16.63
C LEU A 22 13.31 21.94 -15.79
N THR A 23 14.58 22.37 -15.76
CA THR A 23 15.02 23.53 -14.96
C THR A 23 15.02 24.86 -15.73
N SER A 24 14.83 24.87 -17.05
CA SER A 24 15.04 26.05 -17.89
C SER A 24 13.78 26.92 -18.15
N LEU A 25 12.62 26.60 -17.59
CA LEU A 25 11.39 27.38 -17.81
C LEU A 25 10.92 28.09 -16.53
N GLY A 26 11.52 29.21 -16.23
CA GLY A 26 11.08 30.12 -15.18
C GLY A 26 10.36 31.35 -15.75
N LEU A 27 9.07 31.50 -15.47
CA LEU A 27 8.31 32.74 -15.66
C LEU A 27 7.29 32.93 -14.50
N GLN A 28 7.12 34.19 -14.09
CA GLN A 28 6.34 34.62 -12.92
C GLN A 28 4.83 34.66 -13.18
N ALA A 29 4.00 34.29 -12.20
CA ALA A 29 2.58 34.67 -12.14
C ALA A 29 1.94 34.52 -10.74
N GLN A 30 0.89 35.30 -10.49
CA GLN A 30 0.18 35.55 -9.25
C GLN A 30 -0.75 34.39 -8.79
N SER A 31 -1.00 34.33 -7.47
CA SER A 31 -1.75 33.29 -6.77
C SER A 31 -3.28 33.44 -6.84
N TYR A 32 -3.99 32.31 -6.93
CA TYR A 32 -5.44 32.21 -6.67
C TYR A 32 -5.75 30.98 -5.80
N ASP A 33 -6.74 31.13 -4.90
CA ASP A 33 -7.20 30.11 -3.95
C ASP A 33 -7.86 28.90 -4.64
N THR A 34 -7.54 27.71 -4.14
CA THR A 34 -8.06 26.44 -4.66
C THR A 34 -9.09 25.82 -3.73
N LEU A 35 -10.28 25.54 -4.27
CA LEU A 35 -11.35 24.79 -3.62
C LEU A 35 -11.01 23.27 -3.54
N SER A 36 -11.37 22.68 -2.41
CA SER A 36 -11.07 21.31 -2.03
C SER A 36 -11.73 20.24 -2.91
N THR A 37 -10.96 19.21 -3.27
CA THR A 37 -11.43 18.01 -3.95
C THR A 37 -12.05 17.01 -2.98
N THR A 38 -13.16 16.43 -3.44
CA THR A 38 -13.93 15.26 -2.99
C THR A 38 -13.47 14.60 -1.68
N THR A 39 -14.14 14.92 -0.63
CA THR A 39 -14.14 14.22 0.65
C THR A 39 -14.80 12.85 0.51
N ILE A 40 -14.07 11.78 0.77
CA ILE A 40 -14.58 10.59 1.46
C ILE A 40 -15.29 11.15 2.70
N SER A 41 -16.47 10.68 3.05
CA SER A 41 -17.33 11.33 4.04
C SER A 41 -16.54 11.80 5.27
N GLU A 42 -16.66 13.06 5.66
CA GLU A 42 -15.91 13.70 6.76
C GLU A 42 -15.94 12.92 8.09
N SER A 43 -16.96 12.08 8.28
CA SER A 43 -17.12 11.23 9.45
C SER A 43 -16.16 10.03 9.51
N LEU A 44 -15.73 9.50 8.35
CA LEU A 44 -14.76 8.39 8.26
C LEU A 44 -13.33 8.86 8.55
N LEU A 45 -13.03 10.12 8.26
CA LEU A 45 -11.69 10.70 8.35
C LEU A 45 -11.26 11.03 9.78
N ARG A 46 -12.18 11.26 10.71
CA ARG A 46 -11.83 11.78 12.05
C ARG A 46 -10.99 10.84 12.91
N LEU A 47 -11.16 9.53 12.78
CA LEU A 47 -10.31 8.56 13.50
C LEU A 47 -8.94 8.37 12.82
N GLU A 48 -8.89 8.60 11.51
CA GLU A 48 -7.67 8.47 10.72
C GLU A 48 -6.85 9.77 10.70
N GLU A 49 -7.49 10.93 10.88
CA GLU A 49 -6.83 12.23 11.11
C GLU A 49 -6.05 12.31 12.44
N MET A 50 -6.22 11.33 13.33
CA MET A 50 -5.46 11.29 14.59
C MET A 50 -3.95 11.12 14.39
N ARG A 51 -3.52 10.61 13.26
CA ARG A 51 -2.11 10.39 13.00
C ARG A 51 -1.46 11.69 12.57
N THR A 52 -0.42 12.07 13.28
CA THR A 52 0.38 13.25 12.93
C THR A 52 0.84 13.15 11.48
N ALA A 53 0.79 14.30 10.79
CA ALA A 53 1.42 14.42 9.49
C ALA A 53 2.84 13.85 9.59
N ALA A 54 3.11 12.79 8.84
CA ALA A 54 4.42 12.19 8.82
C ALA A 54 5.43 13.26 8.41
N ASP A 55 6.58 13.29 9.06
CA ASP A 55 7.69 14.14 8.65
C ASP A 55 7.89 13.98 7.14
N SER A 56 7.89 15.08 6.42
CA SER A 56 8.05 15.10 4.95
C SER A 56 9.33 14.34 4.51
N MET A 57 10.33 14.26 5.38
CA MET A 57 11.52 13.46 5.14
C MET A 57 11.23 11.96 5.15
N VAL A 58 10.49 11.49 6.13
CA VAL A 58 10.11 10.06 6.21
C VAL A 58 9.28 9.65 4.98
N LEU A 59 8.39 10.52 4.52
CA LEU A 59 7.58 10.25 3.34
C LEU A 59 8.38 10.19 2.04
N LEU A 60 9.39 11.04 1.89
CA LEU A 60 10.26 11.01 0.71
C LEU A 60 11.19 9.80 0.69
N GLN A 61 11.67 9.36 1.85
CA GLN A 61 12.61 8.25 2.00
C GLN A 61 11.93 6.89 1.97
N SER A 62 10.74 6.78 2.59
CA SER A 62 10.07 5.51 2.75
C SER A 62 9.26 5.13 1.50
N ASN A 63 9.09 3.85 1.30
CA ASN A 63 7.99 3.31 0.50
C ASN A 63 6.75 3.08 1.39
N ALA A 64 5.64 2.72 0.75
CA ALA A 64 4.39 2.48 1.46
C ALA A 64 4.51 1.34 2.48
N ALA A 65 5.26 0.29 2.20
CA ALA A 65 5.48 -0.82 3.11
C ALA A 65 6.12 -0.36 4.43
N GLN A 66 7.20 0.41 4.34
CA GLN A 66 7.90 0.96 5.53
C GLN A 66 7.03 1.95 6.30
N TYR A 67 6.20 2.73 5.58
CA TYR A 67 5.28 3.67 6.22
C TYR A 67 4.19 2.93 7.01
N LEU A 68 3.59 1.89 6.44
CA LEU A 68 2.51 1.14 7.07
C LEU A 68 2.94 0.33 8.29
N LEU A 69 4.22 0.00 8.43
CA LEU A 69 4.75 -0.59 9.66
C LEU A 69 4.57 0.29 10.91
N LYS A 70 4.23 1.58 10.77
CA LYS A 70 3.89 2.46 11.90
C LYS A 70 2.52 2.18 12.53
N ASP A 71 1.73 1.33 11.92
CA ASP A 71 0.34 1.09 12.26
C ASP A 71 0.13 -0.39 12.56
N SER A 72 -0.22 -0.72 13.80
CA SER A 72 -0.44 -2.10 14.26
C SER A 72 -1.58 -2.84 13.55
N ARG A 73 -2.45 -2.14 12.80
CA ARG A 73 -3.51 -2.76 11.99
C ARG A 73 -2.97 -3.47 10.75
N PHE A 74 -1.78 -3.06 10.27
CA PHE A 74 -1.17 -3.63 9.08
C PHE A 74 -0.19 -4.72 9.43
N GLN A 75 -0.36 -5.85 8.79
CA GLN A 75 0.62 -6.91 8.80
C GLN A 75 1.34 -6.96 7.47
N LEU A 76 2.62 -6.61 7.49
CA LEU A 76 3.47 -6.66 6.32
C LEU A 76 3.95 -8.09 6.06
N ARG A 77 4.00 -8.47 4.78
CA ARG A 77 4.67 -9.68 4.27
C ARG A 77 5.72 -9.25 3.26
N GLN A 78 6.96 -9.58 3.53
CA GLN A 78 8.12 -9.18 2.73
C GLN A 78 9.25 -10.20 2.91
N TYR A 79 9.96 -10.52 1.85
CA TYR A 79 11.07 -11.49 1.86
C TYR A 79 12.38 -10.86 2.36
N ALA A 80 12.66 -9.63 1.96
CA ALA A 80 13.84 -8.83 2.36
C ALA A 80 13.50 -7.33 2.24
N PRO A 81 14.28 -6.41 2.80
CA PRO A 81 14.07 -4.98 2.59
C PRO A 81 14.02 -4.64 1.09
N GLY A 82 12.98 -3.92 0.65
CA GLY A 82 12.78 -3.54 -0.76
C GLY A 82 12.32 -4.66 -1.69
N SER A 83 12.28 -5.92 -1.27
CA SER A 83 11.63 -6.99 -2.03
C SER A 83 10.11 -6.78 -2.11
N VAL A 84 9.41 -7.62 -2.87
CA VAL A 84 7.94 -7.57 -2.95
C VAL A 84 7.32 -7.51 -1.57
N ALA A 85 6.52 -6.48 -1.34
CA ALA A 85 5.88 -6.22 -0.07
C ALA A 85 4.37 -6.14 -0.21
N THR A 86 3.65 -6.97 0.52
CA THR A 86 2.18 -6.98 0.57
C THR A 86 1.69 -6.80 2.00
N PHE A 87 0.45 -6.39 2.18
CA PHE A 87 -0.13 -6.19 3.49
C PHE A 87 -1.42 -6.97 3.68
N ASN A 88 -1.66 -7.38 4.90
CA ASN A 88 -2.96 -7.83 5.38
C ASN A 88 -3.55 -6.73 6.27
N LEU A 89 -4.87 -6.54 6.23
CA LEU A 89 -5.58 -5.52 7.00
C LEU A 89 -6.81 -6.15 7.65
N GLY A 90 -7.04 -5.89 8.95
CA GLY A 90 -8.24 -6.37 9.65
C GLY A 90 -8.40 -7.90 9.67
N GLY A 91 -7.32 -8.66 9.55
CA GLY A 91 -7.37 -10.13 9.45
C GLY A 91 -7.69 -10.67 8.04
N ALA A 92 -7.93 -9.81 7.05
CA ALA A 92 -8.12 -10.21 5.66
C ALA A 92 -6.80 -10.35 4.89
N ASN A 93 -6.82 -11.05 3.76
CA ASN A 93 -5.66 -11.21 2.86
C ASN A 93 -5.37 -9.94 2.06
N SER A 94 -4.16 -9.82 1.56
CA SER A 94 -3.76 -8.74 0.67
C SER A 94 -4.64 -8.63 -0.59
N SER A 95 -5.10 -9.73 -1.16
CA SER A 95 -6.02 -9.76 -2.30
C SER A 95 -7.45 -9.27 -1.98
N GLN A 96 -7.80 -9.16 -0.70
CA GLN A 96 -9.09 -8.66 -0.19
C GLN A 96 -9.04 -7.17 0.18
N SER A 97 -7.88 -6.56 0.05
CA SER A 97 -7.66 -5.13 0.27
C SER A 97 -7.24 -4.46 -1.04
N ARG A 98 -7.63 -3.21 -1.25
CA ARG A 98 -7.34 -2.49 -2.50
C ARG A 98 -6.45 -1.29 -2.28
N VAL A 99 -5.77 -0.90 -3.35
CA VAL A 99 -5.01 0.34 -3.42
C VAL A 99 -5.61 1.20 -4.51
N LEU A 100 -6.24 2.30 -4.11
CA LEU A 100 -6.84 3.25 -5.03
C LEU A 100 -5.92 4.45 -5.22
N TRP A 101 -5.67 4.85 -6.44
CA TRP A 101 -5.02 6.09 -6.77
C TRP A 101 -6.07 7.10 -7.24
N ASP A 102 -6.38 8.05 -6.37
CA ASP A 102 -7.40 9.09 -6.62
C ASP A 102 -8.73 8.48 -7.12
N GLY A 103 -9.14 7.39 -6.45
CA GLY A 103 -10.41 6.68 -6.68
C GLY A 103 -10.39 5.59 -7.75
N ILE A 104 -9.27 5.32 -8.42
CA ILE A 104 -9.12 4.24 -9.40
C ILE A 104 -8.26 3.12 -8.81
N ASP A 105 -8.71 1.88 -8.92
CA ASP A 105 -7.95 0.70 -8.48
C ASP A 105 -6.70 0.53 -9.35
N ILE A 106 -5.53 0.54 -8.69
CA ILE A 106 -4.22 0.34 -9.29
C ILE A 106 -3.52 -0.93 -8.81
N SER A 107 -4.25 -1.80 -8.11
CA SER A 107 -3.75 -3.14 -7.76
C SER A 107 -3.34 -3.88 -9.05
N SER A 108 -2.32 -4.74 -8.97
CA SER A 108 -1.87 -5.48 -10.16
C SER A 108 -3.02 -6.19 -10.83
N MET A 109 -3.13 -6.05 -12.12
CA MET A 109 -4.16 -6.70 -12.93
C MET A 109 -4.00 -8.22 -12.91
N ALA A 110 -2.78 -8.70 -12.73
CA ALA A 110 -2.45 -10.12 -12.60
C ALA A 110 -2.94 -10.72 -11.28
N SER A 111 -2.38 -10.24 -10.17
CA SER A 111 -2.53 -10.85 -8.83
C SER A 111 -3.60 -10.18 -7.98
N GLY A 112 -4.11 -9.02 -8.39
CA GLY A 112 -5.01 -8.20 -7.57
C GLY A 112 -4.35 -7.55 -6.35
N VAL A 113 -3.03 -7.60 -6.24
CA VAL A 113 -2.24 -7.07 -5.12
C VAL A 113 -1.19 -6.10 -5.66
N LEU A 114 -1.03 -4.94 -5.04
CA LEU A 114 0.03 -4.01 -5.37
C LEU A 114 1.26 -4.27 -4.51
N ASP A 115 2.43 -4.30 -5.14
CA ASP A 115 3.70 -4.28 -4.41
C ASP A 115 3.91 -2.91 -3.76
N LEU A 116 3.86 -2.85 -2.43
CA LEU A 116 4.01 -1.61 -1.67
C LEU A 116 5.44 -1.09 -1.61
N SER A 117 6.45 -1.90 -1.98
CA SER A 117 7.84 -1.48 -1.98
C SER A 117 8.13 -0.44 -3.06
N ILE A 118 7.40 -0.49 -4.20
CA ILE A 118 7.53 0.47 -5.29
C ILE A 118 6.66 1.72 -5.11
N VAL A 119 5.69 1.70 -4.19
CA VAL A 119 4.80 2.83 -3.92
C VAL A 119 5.53 3.87 -3.07
N PRO A 120 5.74 5.11 -3.55
CA PRO A 120 6.39 6.14 -2.76
C PRO A 120 5.58 6.50 -1.51
N GLY A 121 6.24 6.61 -0.36
CA GLY A 121 5.60 7.02 0.89
C GLY A 121 4.95 8.40 0.83
N ILE A 122 5.43 9.27 -0.05
CA ILE A 122 4.85 10.62 -0.26
C ILE A 122 3.39 10.60 -0.74
N LEU A 123 2.91 9.47 -1.26
CA LEU A 123 1.50 9.28 -1.65
C LEU A 123 0.59 8.99 -0.46
N LEU A 124 1.16 8.61 0.68
CA LEU A 124 0.41 8.27 1.88
C LEU A 124 0.14 9.51 2.70
N GLN A 125 -1.11 9.73 2.99
CA GLN A 125 -1.63 10.75 3.91
C GLN A 125 -2.18 10.04 5.14
N PRO A 126 -2.35 10.71 6.29
CA PRO A 126 -3.01 10.11 7.44
C PRO A 126 -4.39 9.51 7.12
N SER A 127 -5.12 10.12 6.21
CA SER A 127 -6.43 9.67 5.72
C SER A 127 -6.38 8.60 4.62
N SER A 128 -5.20 8.08 4.27
CA SER A 128 -5.05 7.10 3.17
C SER A 128 -5.55 5.71 3.52
N VAL A 129 -5.72 5.39 4.79
CA VAL A 129 -6.15 4.07 5.24
C VAL A 129 -7.65 4.05 5.47
N VAL A 130 -8.35 3.11 4.82
CA VAL A 130 -9.75 2.80 5.11
C VAL A 130 -9.85 1.31 5.37
N ASP A 131 -10.33 0.94 6.53
CA ASP A 131 -10.36 -0.44 7.00
C ASP A 131 -11.77 -0.96 7.27
N GLY A 132 -11.89 -2.28 7.30
CA GLY A 132 -13.02 -3.04 7.72
C GLY A 132 -14.30 -2.79 6.93
N SER A 133 -15.43 -2.80 7.62
CA SER A 133 -16.75 -2.61 7.03
C SER A 133 -16.98 -1.22 6.40
N ASN A 134 -16.00 -0.33 6.42
CA ASN A 134 -15.98 0.91 5.63
C ASN A 134 -15.52 0.67 4.17
N ALA A 135 -15.22 -0.56 3.82
CA ALA A 135 -14.70 -0.99 2.52
C ALA A 135 -15.63 -0.71 1.32
N GLY A 136 -16.90 -0.43 1.53
CA GLY A 136 -17.86 -0.12 0.46
C GLY A 136 -17.43 1.00 -0.50
N SER A 137 -16.54 1.88 -0.05
CA SER A 137 -15.97 2.93 -0.90
C SER A 137 -14.89 2.45 -1.86
N PHE A 138 -14.29 1.25 -1.61
CA PHE A 138 -13.11 0.74 -2.31
C PHE A 138 -13.39 -0.11 -3.55
N GLY A 139 -14.59 -0.18 -4.00
CA GLY A 139 -14.85 -0.90 -5.24
C GLY A 139 -15.25 -2.36 -5.03
N SER A 140 -15.32 -3.06 -6.16
CA SER A 140 -15.82 -4.43 -6.23
C SER A 140 -14.91 -5.45 -5.55
N ASN A 141 -13.74 -5.07 -5.10
CA ASN A 141 -12.74 -6.03 -4.59
C ASN A 141 -12.16 -5.66 -3.22
N GLY A 142 -12.59 -4.56 -2.62
CA GLY A 142 -12.11 -4.12 -1.31
C GLY A 142 -13.00 -4.63 -0.19
N MET A 143 -12.91 -5.92 0.17
CA MET A 143 -13.75 -6.50 1.24
C MET A 143 -13.32 -6.10 2.64
N ALA A 144 -12.02 -5.82 2.81
CA ALA A 144 -11.43 -5.45 4.10
C ALA A 144 -10.95 -4.00 4.15
N GLY A 145 -11.25 -3.21 3.10
CA GLY A 145 -10.74 -1.85 2.97
C GLY A 145 -9.51 -1.75 2.09
N GLY A 146 -8.63 -0.81 2.38
CA GLY A 146 -7.42 -0.61 1.60
C GLY A 146 -6.76 0.75 1.81
N LEU A 147 -5.99 1.15 0.82
CA LEU A 147 -5.27 2.42 0.79
C LEU A 147 -5.83 3.34 -0.29
N ALA A 148 -6.12 4.58 0.06
CA ALA A 148 -6.47 5.65 -0.87
C ALA A 148 -5.27 6.58 -1.06
N LEU A 149 -4.54 6.41 -2.13
CA LEU A 149 -3.37 7.22 -2.44
C LEU A 149 -3.80 8.53 -3.10
N ASN A 150 -3.25 9.63 -2.62
CA ASN A 150 -3.50 10.95 -3.16
C ASN A 150 -2.19 11.66 -3.49
N TRP A 151 -2.18 12.28 -4.65
CA TRP A 151 -1.10 13.12 -5.12
C TRP A 151 -1.67 14.46 -5.58
N LYS A 152 -1.21 15.56 -4.97
CA LYS A 152 -1.78 16.89 -5.28
C LYS A 152 -0.67 17.92 -5.48
N ALA A 153 -0.68 18.57 -6.61
CA ALA A 153 0.10 19.78 -6.86
C ALA A 153 -0.62 20.97 -6.22
N SER A 154 0.04 21.62 -5.27
CA SER A 154 -0.52 22.75 -4.50
C SER A 154 -0.26 24.11 -5.15
N GLY A 155 0.54 24.17 -6.21
CA GLY A 155 1.04 25.41 -6.80
C GLY A 155 2.11 26.12 -5.98
N LYS A 156 2.39 25.66 -4.76
CA LYS A 156 3.51 26.19 -3.95
C LYS A 156 4.82 25.74 -4.56
N ARG A 157 5.80 26.65 -4.63
CA ARG A 157 7.16 26.29 -5.03
C ARG A 157 7.76 25.34 -3.99
N GLU A 158 8.14 24.17 -4.42
CA GLU A 158 8.85 23.19 -3.62
C GLU A 158 9.96 22.56 -4.44
N PHE A 159 11.12 22.41 -3.85
CA PHE A 159 12.21 21.62 -4.41
C PHE A 159 12.91 20.92 -3.28
N SER A 160 13.04 19.60 -3.39
CA SER A 160 13.76 18.79 -2.42
C SER A 160 14.50 17.68 -3.15
N THR A 161 15.75 17.47 -2.78
CA THR A 161 16.56 16.32 -3.20
C THR A 161 16.84 15.45 -2.00
N LEU A 162 16.81 14.16 -2.20
CA LEU A 162 17.08 13.16 -1.19
C LEU A 162 18.18 12.22 -1.66
N ILE A 163 19.13 11.94 -0.79
CA ILE A 163 20.16 10.90 -0.96
C ILE A 163 20.14 10.03 0.28
N GLY A 164 20.10 8.72 0.11
CA GLY A 164 20.10 7.76 1.21
C GLY A 164 21.05 6.60 0.95
N LEU A 165 21.72 6.17 2.01
CA LEU A 165 22.63 5.03 2.02
C LEU A 165 22.26 4.09 3.15
N THR A 166 22.40 2.78 2.94
CA THR A 166 22.21 1.76 3.96
C THR A 166 23.40 0.83 4.05
N SER A 167 23.71 0.34 5.24
CA SER A 167 24.84 -0.58 5.46
C SER A 167 24.63 -1.98 4.84
N ILE A 168 23.43 -2.28 4.33
CA ILE A 168 23.11 -3.51 3.61
C ILE A 168 23.25 -3.36 2.08
N GLY A 169 24.05 -2.39 1.63
CA GLY A 169 24.33 -2.14 0.22
C GLY A 169 23.23 -1.37 -0.53
N GLY A 170 22.42 -0.59 0.19
CA GLY A 170 21.36 0.20 -0.41
C GLY A 170 21.77 1.63 -0.73
N LEU A 171 21.35 2.11 -1.90
CA LEU A 171 21.45 3.50 -2.37
C LEU A 171 20.06 3.98 -2.79
N SER A 172 19.72 5.20 -2.43
CA SER A 172 18.51 5.86 -2.89
C SER A 172 18.76 7.30 -3.29
N PHE A 173 18.14 7.73 -4.38
CA PHE A 173 18.15 9.12 -4.83
C PHE A 173 16.72 9.52 -5.19
N GLY A 174 16.29 10.70 -4.76
CA GLY A 174 14.96 11.23 -5.07
C GLY A 174 14.95 12.72 -5.29
N VAL A 175 14.10 13.21 -6.17
CA VAL A 175 13.85 14.62 -6.41
C VAL A 175 12.35 14.86 -6.40
N LEU A 176 11.94 15.85 -5.64
CA LEU A 176 10.60 16.41 -5.64
C LEU A 176 10.68 17.85 -6.11
N ASN A 177 9.90 18.20 -7.12
CA ASN A 177 9.77 19.56 -7.62
C ASN A 177 8.29 19.92 -7.80
N GLY A 178 7.91 21.12 -7.43
CA GLY A 178 6.55 21.61 -7.59
C GLY A 178 6.50 23.11 -7.69
N GLY A 179 5.41 23.60 -8.26
CA GLY A 179 5.19 25.03 -8.47
C GLY A 179 3.98 25.31 -9.35
N HIS A 180 4.00 26.46 -9.96
CA HIS A 180 3.01 26.84 -10.97
C HIS A 180 3.66 27.59 -12.12
N PHE A 181 3.06 27.49 -13.29
CA PHE A 181 3.29 28.36 -14.42
C PHE A 181 1.93 28.87 -14.94
N GLY A 182 1.73 30.18 -14.89
CA GLY A 182 0.43 30.77 -15.14
C GLY A 182 -0.64 30.22 -14.17
N LYS A 183 -1.74 29.68 -14.73
CA LYS A 183 -2.86 29.08 -14.00
C LYS A 183 -2.73 27.57 -13.79
N VAL A 184 -1.60 26.99 -14.17
CA VAL A 184 -1.36 25.55 -14.10
C VAL A 184 -0.40 25.26 -12.95
N ASN A 185 -0.83 24.46 -12.00
CA ASN A 185 0.03 23.92 -10.95
C ASN A 185 0.67 22.61 -11.46
N TYR A 186 1.92 22.36 -11.08
CA TYR A 186 2.61 21.12 -11.38
C TYR A 186 3.29 20.56 -10.15
N ARG A 187 3.49 19.25 -10.15
CA ARG A 187 4.29 18.52 -9.17
C ARG A 187 4.94 17.32 -9.82
N SER A 188 6.24 17.20 -9.67
CA SER A 188 7.06 16.13 -10.24
C SER A 188 7.79 15.39 -9.14
N PHE A 189 7.89 14.09 -9.25
CA PHE A 189 8.67 13.25 -8.35
C PHE A 189 9.40 12.18 -9.14
N ILE A 190 10.67 12.00 -8.86
CA ILE A 190 11.47 10.89 -9.36
C ILE A 190 12.22 10.26 -8.20
N ARG A 191 12.31 8.94 -8.18
CA ARG A 191 13.10 8.19 -7.22
C ARG A 191 13.73 6.98 -7.89
N VAL A 192 15.02 6.80 -7.62
CA VAL A 192 15.79 5.60 -7.94
C VAL A 192 16.24 4.98 -6.64
N GLN A 193 16.09 3.68 -6.51
CA GLN A 193 16.56 2.93 -5.36
C GLN A 193 17.16 1.61 -5.84
N GLU A 194 18.28 1.23 -5.22
CA GLU A 194 18.90 -0.07 -5.44
C GLU A 194 19.47 -0.61 -4.13
N SER A 195 19.58 -1.90 -4.02
CA SER A 195 20.29 -2.57 -2.91
C SER A 195 20.74 -3.95 -3.34
N SER A 196 21.92 -4.34 -2.90
CA SER A 196 22.34 -5.74 -2.97
C SER A 196 21.68 -6.62 -1.91
N ASN A 197 21.14 -6.00 -0.85
CA ASN A 197 20.60 -6.69 0.33
C ASN A 197 21.55 -7.78 0.87
N THR A 198 22.81 -7.42 1.02
CA THR A 198 23.81 -8.28 1.63
C THR A 198 23.90 -8.00 3.12
N TYR A 199 23.57 -8.97 3.96
CA TYR A 199 23.57 -8.80 5.42
C TYR A 199 23.76 -10.13 6.15
N PRO A 200 24.39 -10.10 7.37
CA PRO A 200 24.52 -11.26 8.21
C PRO A 200 23.18 -11.64 8.85
N TYR A 201 22.99 -12.93 9.08
CA TYR A 201 21.93 -13.48 9.90
C TYR A 201 22.42 -14.73 10.65
N SER A 202 21.81 -15.04 11.79
CA SER A 202 22.16 -16.20 12.59
C SER A 202 21.07 -17.25 12.52
N LEU A 203 21.46 -18.52 12.39
CA LEU A 203 20.57 -19.68 12.47
C LEU A 203 21.11 -20.63 13.53
N GLY A 204 20.45 -20.70 14.67
CA GLY A 204 21.03 -21.36 15.84
C GLY A 204 22.29 -20.63 16.32
N SER A 205 23.40 -21.36 16.44
CA SER A 205 24.72 -20.83 16.83
C SER A 205 25.62 -20.45 15.64
N GLN A 206 25.14 -20.58 14.41
CA GLN A 206 25.96 -20.31 13.22
C GLN A 206 25.51 -19.02 12.53
N ASP A 207 26.51 -18.25 12.07
CA ASP A 207 26.30 -17.03 11.31
C ASP A 207 26.46 -17.28 9.81
N TYR A 208 25.55 -16.70 9.06
CA TYR A 208 25.47 -16.78 7.61
C TYR A 208 25.33 -15.39 6.99
N THR A 209 25.54 -15.29 5.70
CA THR A 209 25.30 -14.06 4.95
C THR A 209 24.18 -14.27 3.93
N MET A 210 23.14 -13.45 4.03
CA MET A 210 22.10 -13.37 3.01
C MET A 210 22.63 -12.62 1.80
N THR A 211 22.46 -13.22 0.61
CA THR A 211 22.80 -12.62 -0.68
C THR A 211 21.73 -12.95 -1.71
N GLY A 212 21.76 -12.30 -2.89
CA GLY A 212 20.82 -12.60 -3.97
C GLY A 212 19.38 -12.12 -3.74
N MET A 213 19.16 -11.20 -2.79
CA MET A 213 17.89 -10.57 -2.50
C MET A 213 17.87 -9.09 -2.95
N GLY A 214 18.67 -8.78 -3.96
CA GLY A 214 18.84 -7.42 -4.47
C GLY A 214 17.59 -6.89 -5.20
N PHE A 215 17.52 -5.57 -5.31
CA PHE A 215 16.49 -4.91 -6.11
C PHE A 215 17.00 -3.64 -6.77
N ASN A 216 16.33 -3.22 -7.83
CA ASN A 216 16.54 -1.96 -8.53
C ASN A 216 15.17 -1.40 -8.94
N ASP A 217 14.81 -0.23 -8.40
CA ASP A 217 13.51 0.39 -8.60
C ASP A 217 13.65 1.82 -9.13
N LEU A 218 12.87 2.16 -10.16
CA LEU A 218 12.66 3.51 -10.66
C LEU A 218 11.18 3.89 -10.53
N THR A 219 10.91 5.05 -9.96
CA THR A 219 9.58 5.65 -9.90
C THR A 219 9.62 7.06 -10.45
N PHE A 220 8.73 7.38 -11.38
CA PHE A 220 8.51 8.72 -11.88
C PHE A 220 7.03 9.08 -11.77
N MET A 221 6.73 10.27 -11.28
CA MET A 221 5.37 10.81 -11.18
C MET A 221 5.34 12.25 -11.66
N GLN A 222 4.34 12.57 -12.45
CA GLN A 222 4.08 13.92 -12.91
C GLN A 222 2.61 14.25 -12.77
N GLN A 223 2.31 15.42 -12.22
CA GLN A 223 0.94 15.93 -12.13
C GLN A 223 0.87 17.35 -12.65
N TYR A 224 -0.21 17.64 -13.35
CA TYR A 224 -0.66 18.96 -13.68
C TYR A 224 -2.11 19.15 -13.25
N ASN A 225 -2.45 20.32 -12.74
CA ASN A 225 -3.84 20.68 -12.49
C ASN A 225 -4.06 22.18 -12.70
N GLY A 226 -5.29 22.54 -12.97
CA GLY A 226 -5.66 23.92 -13.16
C GLY A 226 -7.17 24.12 -13.27
N VAL A 227 -7.55 25.36 -13.54
CA VAL A 227 -8.94 25.74 -13.77
C VAL A 227 -9.04 26.36 -15.17
N TYR A 228 -9.97 25.83 -15.96
CA TYR A 228 -10.31 26.36 -17.28
C TYR A 228 -11.83 26.47 -17.40
N ASN A 229 -12.34 27.64 -17.74
CA ASN A 229 -13.78 27.89 -17.92
C ASN A 229 -14.66 27.38 -16.75
N ARG A 230 -14.23 27.69 -15.50
CA ARG A 230 -14.85 27.24 -14.24
C ARG A 230 -14.88 25.71 -14.04
N ALA A 231 -14.13 24.97 -14.83
CA ALA A 231 -13.92 23.54 -14.64
C ALA A 231 -12.51 23.31 -14.09
N HIS A 232 -12.42 22.44 -13.10
CA HIS A 232 -11.14 21.93 -12.60
C HIS A 232 -10.72 20.75 -13.46
N TRP A 233 -9.47 20.73 -13.87
CA TRP A 233 -8.88 19.60 -14.57
C TRP A 233 -7.61 19.16 -13.88
N LYS A 234 -7.29 17.89 -14.03
CA LYS A 234 -6.13 17.24 -13.45
C LYS A 234 -5.63 16.16 -14.41
N SER A 235 -4.33 16.15 -14.66
CA SER A 235 -3.64 15.14 -15.46
C SER A 235 -2.51 14.56 -14.63
N ASP A 236 -2.46 13.24 -14.54
CA ASP A 236 -1.47 12.51 -13.77
C ASP A 236 -0.79 11.45 -14.64
N ILE A 237 0.51 11.26 -14.45
CA ILE A 237 1.29 10.16 -15.00
C ILE A 237 2.09 9.55 -13.87
N TRP A 238 2.10 8.23 -13.81
CA TRP A 238 2.92 7.45 -12.87
C TRP A 238 3.57 6.28 -13.59
N PHE A 239 4.87 6.30 -13.68
CA PHE A 239 5.70 5.23 -14.23
C PHE A 239 6.48 4.56 -13.12
N THR A 240 6.55 3.23 -13.16
CA THR A 240 7.40 2.40 -12.30
C THR A 240 8.14 1.36 -13.13
N GLN A 241 9.38 1.13 -12.77
CA GLN A 241 10.17 0.00 -13.24
C GLN A 241 10.83 -0.64 -12.02
N SER A 242 10.75 -1.94 -11.91
CA SER A 242 11.27 -2.70 -10.77
C SER A 242 11.91 -3.99 -11.26
N GLU A 243 13.06 -4.32 -10.70
CA GLU A 243 13.72 -5.60 -10.86
C GLU A 243 14.10 -6.12 -9.48
N LYS A 244 13.67 -7.33 -9.14
CA LYS A 244 13.85 -7.94 -7.83
C LYS A 244 14.33 -9.36 -7.96
N SER A 245 15.47 -9.63 -7.33
CA SER A 245 16.01 -10.96 -7.19
C SER A 245 15.51 -11.62 -5.91
N ASN A 246 15.33 -12.93 -5.97
CA ASN A 246 15.04 -13.76 -4.82
C ASN A 246 15.92 -15.01 -4.90
N SER A 247 16.86 -15.17 -3.99
CA SER A 247 17.79 -16.31 -3.96
C SER A 247 17.16 -17.63 -3.50
N GLY A 248 15.84 -17.62 -3.25
CA GLY A 248 15.16 -18.73 -2.60
C GLY A 248 15.24 -18.66 -1.06
N SER A 249 14.63 -19.63 -0.41
CA SER A 249 14.68 -19.74 1.06
C SER A 249 16.04 -20.30 1.51
N ILE A 250 16.41 -20.08 2.78
CA ILE A 250 17.66 -20.65 3.35
C ILE A 250 17.68 -22.19 3.33
N LEU A 251 16.54 -22.86 3.15
CA LEU A 251 16.47 -24.31 2.95
C LEU A 251 16.69 -24.74 1.49
N ALA A 252 16.53 -23.82 0.53
CA ALA A 252 16.69 -24.03 -0.91
C ALA A 252 17.56 -22.90 -1.48
N ALA A 253 18.67 -22.64 -0.83
CA ALA A 253 19.65 -21.65 -1.28
C ALA A 253 20.23 -22.06 -2.63
N GLY A 254 20.36 -21.06 -3.53
CA GLY A 254 20.83 -21.33 -4.90
C GLY A 254 19.70 -21.45 -5.94
N SER A 255 18.48 -21.06 -5.58
CA SER A 255 17.27 -20.99 -6.39
C SER A 255 16.95 -19.55 -6.80
N PRO A 256 17.75 -18.88 -7.61
CA PRO A 256 17.47 -17.48 -7.93
C PRO A 256 16.25 -17.38 -8.85
N SER A 257 15.25 -16.63 -8.41
CA SER A 257 14.20 -16.14 -9.27
C SER A 257 14.36 -14.64 -9.48
N LEU A 258 13.92 -14.15 -10.64
CA LEU A 258 13.95 -12.75 -11.01
C LEU A 258 12.54 -12.30 -11.39
N LEU A 259 12.06 -11.28 -10.71
CA LEU A 259 10.81 -10.59 -11.04
C LEU A 259 11.15 -9.23 -11.64
N GLN A 260 10.66 -8.98 -12.84
CA GLN A 260 10.77 -7.69 -13.52
C GLN A 260 9.38 -7.14 -13.80
N ASP A 261 9.13 -5.93 -13.33
CA ASP A 261 7.85 -5.23 -13.51
C ASP A 261 8.07 -3.85 -14.13
N ARG A 262 7.24 -3.49 -15.09
CA ARG A 262 7.14 -2.13 -15.62
C ARG A 262 5.68 -1.74 -15.69
N ALA A 263 5.34 -0.58 -15.16
CA ALA A 263 3.97 -0.09 -15.24
C ALA A 263 3.93 1.40 -15.60
N LEU A 264 3.09 1.73 -16.56
CA LEU A 264 2.72 3.10 -16.91
C LEU A 264 1.24 3.30 -16.60
N ARG A 265 0.94 4.31 -15.82
CA ARG A 265 -0.42 4.68 -15.44
C ARG A 265 -0.63 6.15 -15.78
N ALA A 266 -1.65 6.44 -16.57
CA ALA A 266 -2.04 7.79 -16.92
C ALA A 266 -3.51 8.02 -16.56
N LYS A 267 -3.81 9.19 -16.01
CA LYS A 267 -5.15 9.56 -15.62
C LYS A 267 -5.42 11.01 -16.00
N TYR A 268 -6.58 11.26 -16.53
CA TYR A 268 -7.13 12.60 -16.72
C TYR A 268 -8.47 12.71 -16.01
N SER A 269 -8.73 13.81 -15.33
CA SER A 269 -10.02 14.11 -14.73
C SER A 269 -10.44 15.55 -15.00
N TRP A 270 -11.71 15.73 -15.25
CA TRP A 270 -12.36 17.01 -15.47
C TRP A 270 -13.58 17.11 -14.57
N GLN A 271 -13.71 18.22 -13.83
CA GLN A 271 -14.80 18.45 -12.91
C GLN A 271 -15.40 19.84 -13.11
N LYS A 272 -16.69 19.90 -13.36
CA LYS A 272 -17.46 21.16 -13.40
C LYS A 272 -18.73 21.01 -12.58
N ARG A 273 -18.86 21.88 -11.56
CA ARG A 273 -19.99 21.81 -10.60
C ARG A 273 -20.10 20.41 -9.96
N ARG A 274 -21.22 19.71 -10.22
CA ARG A 274 -21.57 18.40 -9.65
C ARG A 274 -21.06 17.21 -10.46
N HIS A 275 -20.52 17.45 -11.63
CA HIS A 275 -20.10 16.44 -12.61
C HIS A 275 -18.59 16.29 -12.59
N LYS A 276 -18.10 15.06 -12.48
CA LYS A 276 -16.69 14.72 -12.67
C LYS A 276 -16.59 13.54 -13.63
N ILE A 277 -15.75 13.66 -14.64
CA ILE A 277 -15.39 12.59 -15.56
C ILE A 277 -13.91 12.29 -15.33
N SER A 278 -13.55 11.01 -15.27
CA SER A 278 -12.17 10.58 -15.18
C SER A 278 -11.91 9.45 -16.16
N ALA A 279 -10.82 9.54 -16.90
CA ALA A 279 -10.33 8.48 -17.78
C ALA A 279 -8.97 8.01 -17.28
N PHE A 280 -8.73 6.71 -17.28
CA PHE A 280 -7.51 6.08 -16.83
C PHE A 280 -7.05 5.03 -17.85
N ILE A 281 -5.74 4.99 -18.05
CA ILE A 281 -5.04 3.98 -18.84
C ILE A 281 -3.92 3.42 -17.99
N GLY A 282 -3.91 2.10 -17.82
CA GLY A 282 -2.86 1.33 -17.19
C GLY A 282 -2.22 0.36 -18.20
N HIS A 283 -0.92 0.32 -18.23
CA HIS A 283 -0.14 -0.67 -18.98
C HIS A 283 0.89 -1.27 -18.03
N GLU A 284 0.85 -2.57 -17.85
CA GLU A 284 1.74 -3.32 -16.96
C GLU A 284 2.39 -4.45 -17.76
N TRP A 285 3.70 -4.54 -17.66
CA TRP A 285 4.49 -5.64 -18.21
C TRP A 285 5.20 -6.32 -17.06
N GLN A 286 5.10 -7.65 -17.01
CA GLN A 286 5.72 -8.47 -15.99
C GLN A 286 6.49 -9.62 -16.65
N ALA A 287 7.69 -9.88 -16.15
CA ALA A 287 8.43 -11.09 -16.46
C ALA A 287 8.88 -11.75 -15.16
N TYR A 288 8.65 -13.03 -15.05
CA TYR A 288 9.13 -13.87 -13.96
C TYR A 288 10.02 -14.96 -14.54
N THR A 289 11.23 -15.08 -14.02
CA THR A 289 12.18 -16.10 -14.41
C THR A 289 12.58 -16.91 -13.18
N ASP A 290 12.43 -18.22 -13.24
CA ASP A 290 12.88 -19.16 -12.22
C ASP A 290 13.86 -20.15 -12.88
N THR A 291 15.11 -20.19 -12.39
CA THR A 291 16.19 -20.97 -12.97
C THR A 291 16.48 -22.27 -12.23
N LEU A 292 15.78 -22.54 -11.14
CA LEU A 292 16.09 -23.68 -10.25
C LEU A 292 15.46 -24.99 -10.61
N ASN A 293 14.29 -24.95 -11.15
CA ASN A 293 13.61 -26.17 -11.48
C ASN A 293 14.07 -26.70 -12.83
N VAL A 294 14.04 -28.01 -12.99
CA VAL A 294 14.25 -28.75 -14.24
C VAL A 294 13.50 -28.12 -15.43
N ILE A 295 12.65 -27.16 -15.15
CA ILE A 295 11.91 -26.32 -16.08
C ILE A 295 12.38 -24.88 -15.88
N ASN A 296 13.28 -24.39 -16.74
CA ASN A 296 13.54 -22.95 -16.89
C ASN A 296 12.24 -22.25 -17.28
N LEU A 297 11.51 -21.77 -16.29
CA LEU A 297 10.24 -21.08 -16.52
C LEU A 297 10.53 -19.59 -16.70
N THR A 298 10.33 -19.09 -17.90
CA THR A 298 10.22 -17.65 -18.15
C THR A 298 8.78 -17.34 -18.54
N ASP A 299 8.06 -16.66 -17.68
CA ASP A 299 6.69 -16.21 -17.92
C ASP A 299 6.68 -14.70 -18.14
N THR A 300 6.27 -14.25 -19.33
CA THR A 300 6.18 -12.84 -19.69
C THR A 300 4.75 -12.49 -20.05
N ASN A 301 4.18 -11.54 -19.35
CA ASN A 301 2.80 -11.11 -19.55
C ASN A 301 2.70 -9.59 -19.64
N THR A 302 1.74 -9.14 -20.43
CA THR A 302 1.37 -7.73 -20.58
C THR A 302 -0.08 -7.57 -20.21
N TYR A 303 -0.38 -6.57 -19.40
CA TYR A 303 -1.74 -6.23 -18.99
C TYR A 303 -2.07 -4.80 -19.40
N ARG A 304 -3.31 -4.58 -19.83
CA ARG A 304 -3.82 -3.26 -20.19
C ARG A 304 -5.14 -3.03 -19.47
N GLN A 305 -5.27 -1.87 -18.86
CA GLN A 305 -6.49 -1.44 -18.19
C GLN A 305 -6.96 -0.11 -18.78
N TYR A 306 -8.23 -0.05 -19.10
CA TYR A 306 -8.91 1.18 -19.49
C TYR A 306 -10.09 1.38 -18.55
N THR A 307 -10.21 2.55 -17.94
CA THR A 307 -11.32 2.83 -17.02
C THR A 307 -11.88 4.22 -17.30
N LEU A 308 -13.19 4.29 -17.46
CA LEU A 308 -13.94 5.53 -17.56
C LEU A 308 -14.88 5.64 -16.36
N GLN A 309 -14.79 6.73 -15.62
CA GLN A 309 -15.66 7.02 -14.48
C GLN A 309 -16.45 8.29 -14.73
N TYR A 310 -17.74 8.25 -14.42
CA TYR A 310 -18.60 9.41 -14.30
C TYR A 310 -19.13 9.51 -12.88
N ASN A 311 -18.91 10.66 -12.25
CA ASN A 311 -19.40 10.98 -10.91
C ASN A 311 -20.39 12.14 -10.98
N TYR A 312 -21.54 11.98 -10.33
CA TYR A 312 -22.51 13.04 -10.12
C TYR A 312 -22.82 13.17 -8.63
N ASN A 313 -22.43 14.29 -8.04
CA ASN A 313 -22.53 14.53 -6.60
C ASN A 313 -23.47 15.70 -6.32
N THR A 314 -24.40 15.49 -5.39
CA THR A 314 -25.25 16.53 -4.81
C THR A 314 -24.88 16.76 -3.35
N LYS A 315 -25.63 17.61 -2.64
CA LYS A 315 -25.45 17.77 -1.19
C LYS A 315 -25.66 16.47 -0.41
N ASN A 316 -26.61 15.65 -0.86
CA ASN A 316 -27.04 14.45 -0.13
C ASN A 316 -26.72 13.14 -0.85
N THR A 317 -26.26 13.17 -2.09
CA THR A 317 -25.98 11.93 -2.85
C THR A 317 -24.64 11.99 -3.55
N LYS A 318 -23.97 10.84 -3.61
CA LYS A 318 -22.78 10.64 -4.44
C LYS A 318 -23.04 9.44 -5.35
N ASN A 319 -22.90 9.65 -6.63
CA ASN A 319 -23.14 8.64 -7.67
C ASN A 319 -21.87 8.43 -8.45
N LEU A 320 -21.57 7.18 -8.76
CA LEU A 320 -20.47 6.77 -9.63
C LEU A 320 -20.97 5.71 -10.60
N VAL A 321 -20.69 5.89 -11.87
CA VAL A 321 -20.72 4.84 -12.87
C VAL A 321 -19.30 4.67 -13.41
N GLU A 322 -18.84 3.43 -13.45
CA GLU A 322 -17.52 3.06 -13.93
C GLU A 322 -17.64 1.96 -14.96
N VAL A 323 -16.95 2.13 -16.07
CA VAL A 323 -16.76 1.08 -17.09
C VAL A 323 -15.28 0.81 -17.16
N GLY A 324 -14.88 -0.43 -16.89
CA GLY A 324 -13.51 -0.90 -16.89
C GLY A 324 -13.32 -2.06 -17.85
N HIS A 325 -12.26 -2.03 -18.62
CA HIS A 325 -11.81 -3.13 -19.45
C HIS A 325 -10.37 -3.48 -19.07
N VAL A 326 -10.13 -4.76 -18.82
CA VAL A 326 -8.79 -5.30 -18.55
C VAL A 326 -8.51 -6.40 -19.56
N SER A 327 -7.37 -6.34 -20.22
CA SER A 327 -6.88 -7.41 -21.10
C SER A 327 -5.48 -7.85 -20.68
N ALA A 328 -5.23 -9.14 -20.83
CA ALA A 328 -3.94 -9.78 -20.65
C ALA A 328 -3.51 -10.44 -21.94
N GLY A 329 -2.22 -10.45 -22.24
CA GLY A 329 -1.62 -11.17 -23.35
C GLY A 329 -0.17 -11.52 -22.99
N GLY A 330 0.32 -12.68 -23.43
CA GLY A 330 1.68 -13.13 -23.15
C GLY A 330 1.86 -14.64 -23.25
N THR A 331 2.94 -15.15 -22.65
CA THR A 331 3.29 -16.57 -22.78
C THR A 331 2.30 -17.53 -22.16
N SER A 332 1.60 -17.10 -21.11
CA SER A 332 0.68 -17.97 -20.37
C SER A 332 -0.78 -17.52 -20.42
N ARG A 333 -1.11 -16.39 -21.08
CA ARG A 333 -2.48 -15.84 -20.99
C ARG A 333 -2.87 -15.01 -22.19
N ASP A 334 -4.08 -15.25 -22.64
CA ASP A 334 -4.81 -14.36 -23.53
C ASP A 334 -6.24 -14.24 -23.03
N ALA A 335 -6.57 -13.13 -22.41
CA ALA A 335 -7.86 -12.93 -21.75
C ALA A 335 -8.27 -11.46 -21.76
N ALA A 336 -9.59 -11.23 -21.78
CA ALA A 336 -10.16 -9.89 -21.66
C ALA A 336 -11.39 -9.92 -20.73
N LEU A 337 -11.51 -8.95 -19.85
CA LEU A 337 -12.62 -8.81 -18.92
C LEU A 337 -13.22 -7.41 -19.02
N LEU A 338 -14.53 -7.34 -19.14
CA LEU A 338 -15.31 -6.12 -19.02
C LEU A 338 -15.98 -6.07 -17.65
N ASN A 339 -15.88 -4.95 -16.98
CA ASN A 339 -16.53 -4.68 -15.71
C ASN A 339 -17.31 -3.37 -15.78
N VAL A 340 -18.60 -3.41 -15.43
CA VAL A 340 -19.42 -2.21 -15.28
C VAL A 340 -19.87 -2.12 -13.83
N THR A 341 -19.55 -1.03 -13.17
CA THR A 341 -19.89 -0.80 -11.76
C THR A 341 -20.75 0.45 -11.63
N ALA A 342 -21.82 0.36 -10.85
CA ALA A 342 -22.59 1.50 -10.39
C ALA A 342 -22.56 1.57 -8.87
N LYS A 343 -22.36 2.78 -8.33
CA LYS A 343 -22.36 3.07 -6.89
C LYS A 343 -23.28 4.24 -6.61
N HIS A 344 -24.09 4.09 -5.59
CA HIS A 344 -24.98 5.12 -5.08
C HIS A 344 -24.81 5.24 -3.57
N GLU A 345 -24.47 6.45 -3.08
CA GLU A 345 -24.35 6.78 -1.68
C GLU A 345 -25.35 7.88 -1.35
N ILE A 346 -26.20 7.67 -0.33
CA ILE A 346 -27.20 8.61 0.13
C ILE A 346 -26.92 8.99 1.57
N LYS A 347 -26.82 10.28 1.84
CA LYS A 347 -26.88 10.87 3.16
C LYS A 347 -28.35 11.04 3.54
N LEU A 348 -28.87 10.14 4.38
CA LEU A 348 -30.27 10.21 4.87
C LEU A 348 -30.46 11.31 5.90
N SER A 349 -29.44 11.50 6.75
CA SER A 349 -29.39 12.55 7.76
C SER A 349 -27.93 12.86 8.11
N ASP A 350 -27.68 13.76 9.06
CA ASP A 350 -26.32 14.02 9.55
C ASP A 350 -25.69 12.81 10.26
N SER A 351 -26.51 11.83 10.67
CA SER A 351 -26.05 10.63 11.35
C SER A 351 -26.06 9.39 10.49
N TRP A 352 -26.83 9.33 9.41
CA TRP A 352 -27.04 8.11 8.64
C TRP A 352 -26.65 8.26 7.18
N ASN A 353 -25.81 7.34 6.71
CA ASN A 353 -25.46 7.18 5.31
C ASN A 353 -25.73 5.74 4.87
N ILE A 354 -26.21 5.59 3.64
CA ILE A 354 -26.38 4.29 2.98
C ILE A 354 -25.56 4.30 1.68
N LEU A 355 -24.89 3.21 1.42
CA LEU A 355 -24.20 2.97 0.16
C LEU A 355 -24.69 1.67 -0.45
N ALA A 356 -25.09 1.73 -1.71
CA ALA A 356 -25.38 0.57 -2.53
C ALA A 356 -24.43 0.54 -3.74
N ARG A 357 -24.00 -0.65 -4.12
CA ARG A 357 -23.12 -0.89 -5.24
C ARG A 357 -23.55 -2.12 -6.01
N GLY A 358 -23.55 -2.04 -7.33
CA GLY A 358 -23.71 -3.17 -8.23
C GLY A 358 -22.55 -3.26 -9.21
N ALA A 359 -22.16 -4.45 -9.59
CA ALA A 359 -21.25 -4.68 -10.70
C ALA A 359 -21.77 -5.81 -11.60
N PHE A 360 -21.61 -5.62 -12.89
CA PHE A 360 -21.81 -6.65 -13.90
C PHE A 360 -20.46 -7.19 -14.34
N TRP A 361 -20.28 -8.52 -14.26
CA TRP A 361 -19.03 -9.20 -14.59
C TRP A 361 -19.34 -10.64 -15.03
N GLN A 362 -18.82 -11.05 -16.19
CA GLN A 362 -19.03 -12.39 -16.76
C GLN A 362 -20.50 -12.85 -16.69
N ASP A 363 -21.42 -12.07 -17.25
CA ASP A 363 -22.87 -12.34 -17.31
C ASP A 363 -23.59 -12.50 -15.96
N LYS A 364 -22.94 -12.09 -14.87
CA LYS A 364 -23.49 -12.11 -13.52
C LYS A 364 -23.49 -10.71 -12.90
N ILE A 365 -24.49 -10.48 -12.04
CA ILE A 365 -24.60 -9.27 -11.25
C ILE A 365 -24.17 -9.57 -9.81
N TYR A 366 -23.29 -8.73 -9.29
CA TYR A 366 -22.81 -8.76 -7.92
C TYR A 366 -23.26 -7.50 -7.20
N GLY A 367 -23.78 -7.66 -5.99
CA GLY A 367 -24.25 -6.55 -5.17
C GLY A 367 -23.47 -6.43 -3.86
N ALA A 368 -23.26 -5.19 -3.43
CA ALA A 368 -22.73 -4.82 -2.12
C ALA A 368 -23.58 -3.70 -1.52
N GLY A 369 -23.69 -3.67 -0.21
CA GLY A 369 -24.41 -2.62 0.50
C GLY A 369 -23.76 -2.31 1.82
N GLN A 370 -23.85 -1.05 2.26
CA GLN A 370 -23.28 -0.59 3.52
C GLN A 370 -24.19 0.44 4.17
N PHE A 371 -24.35 0.30 5.48
CA PHE A 371 -24.94 1.30 6.36
C PHE A 371 -23.85 1.90 7.22
N VAL A 372 -23.89 3.21 7.42
CA VAL A 372 -22.98 3.93 8.31
C VAL A 372 -23.80 4.85 9.19
N TRP A 373 -23.65 4.68 10.50
CA TRP A 373 -24.18 5.59 11.49
C TRP A 373 -23.03 6.32 12.19
N SER A 374 -23.21 7.62 12.40
CA SER A 374 -22.24 8.46 13.11
C SER A 374 -22.97 9.27 14.19
N SER A 375 -22.43 9.25 15.40
CA SER A 375 -22.99 10.03 16.50
C SER A 375 -22.77 11.53 16.27
N LYS A 376 -23.68 12.34 16.80
CA LYS A 376 -23.53 13.81 16.83
C LYS A 376 -22.71 14.31 18.03
N HIS A 377 -22.23 13.40 18.88
CA HIS A 377 -21.51 13.78 20.09
C HIS A 377 -20.12 14.34 19.75
N LYS A 378 -19.86 15.60 20.13
CA LYS A 378 -18.65 16.32 19.72
C LYS A 378 -17.37 15.81 20.40
N LYS A 379 -17.45 15.39 21.68
CA LYS A 379 -16.27 14.96 22.46
C LYS A 379 -15.92 13.48 22.24
N ILE A 380 -16.92 12.65 21.98
CA ILE A 380 -16.76 11.21 21.75
C ILE A 380 -17.55 10.85 20.49
N PRO A 381 -17.06 11.20 19.29
CA PRO A 381 -17.68 10.71 18.07
C PRO A 381 -17.59 9.18 18.02
N ILE A 382 -18.74 8.54 17.81
CA ILE A 382 -18.85 7.10 17.61
C ILE A 382 -19.34 6.87 16.18
N GLN A 383 -18.78 5.91 15.52
CA GLN A 383 -19.25 5.46 14.22
C GLN A 383 -19.49 3.94 14.26
N TRP A 384 -20.62 3.53 13.73
CA TRP A 384 -20.94 2.16 13.46
C TRP A 384 -21.19 1.98 11.96
N SER A 385 -20.62 0.95 11.37
CA SER A 385 -20.89 0.59 9.99
C SER A 385 -21.10 -0.91 9.89
N THR A 386 -21.99 -1.31 8.99
CA THR A 386 -22.22 -2.72 8.67
C THR A 386 -22.52 -2.86 7.19
N GLY A 387 -22.11 -3.97 6.59
CA GLY A 387 -22.31 -4.15 5.16
C GLY A 387 -21.99 -5.54 4.64
N SER A 388 -22.29 -5.72 3.37
CA SER A 388 -21.90 -6.88 2.57
C SER A 388 -20.99 -6.42 1.43
N PHE A 389 -19.97 -7.23 1.10
CA PHE A 389 -18.97 -6.92 0.09
C PHE A 389 -18.67 -8.17 -0.74
N TYR A 390 -18.04 -7.99 -1.90
CA TYR A 390 -17.60 -9.09 -2.74
C TYR A 390 -16.24 -8.80 -3.37
N ARG A 391 -15.51 -9.86 -3.74
CA ARG A 391 -14.29 -9.83 -4.54
C ARG A 391 -14.41 -10.78 -5.74
N LEU A 392 -14.12 -10.24 -6.91
CA LEU A 392 -14.03 -11.02 -8.12
C LEU A 392 -12.69 -11.75 -8.19
N PRO A 393 -12.61 -12.96 -8.76
CA PRO A 393 -11.36 -13.64 -9.02
C PRO A 393 -10.40 -12.78 -9.87
N THR A 394 -9.11 -12.90 -9.62
CA THR A 394 -8.06 -12.19 -10.36
C THR A 394 -7.70 -12.92 -11.64
N MET A 395 -6.96 -12.25 -12.55
CA MET A 395 -6.48 -12.89 -13.79
C MET A 395 -5.63 -14.12 -13.50
N ASN A 396 -4.74 -14.06 -12.48
CA ASN A 396 -3.94 -15.21 -12.08
C ASN A 396 -4.80 -16.37 -11.57
N GLU A 397 -5.80 -16.06 -10.74
CA GLU A 397 -6.69 -17.10 -10.22
C GLU A 397 -7.50 -17.79 -11.33
N LEU A 398 -7.90 -17.06 -12.36
CA LEU A 398 -8.68 -17.61 -13.47
C LEU A 398 -7.82 -18.32 -14.53
N TYR A 399 -6.68 -17.73 -14.89
CA TYR A 399 -5.99 -18.07 -16.13
C TYR A 399 -4.51 -18.45 -15.97
N TRP A 400 -3.99 -18.61 -14.74
CA TRP A 400 -2.62 -19.06 -14.53
C TRP A 400 -2.37 -20.43 -15.20
N ASN A 401 -1.31 -20.58 -15.96
CA ASN A 401 -0.97 -21.84 -16.63
C ASN A 401 0.40 -22.35 -16.12
N PRO A 402 0.46 -23.59 -15.57
CA PRO A 402 -0.65 -24.48 -15.26
C PRO A 402 -1.33 -24.14 -13.93
N GLY A 403 -2.66 -24.37 -13.83
CA GLY A 403 -3.37 -24.39 -12.55
C GLY A 403 -4.46 -23.33 -12.34
N GLY A 404 -4.64 -22.37 -13.24
CA GLY A 404 -5.78 -21.42 -13.15
C GLY A 404 -7.14 -22.13 -13.17
N ASN A 405 -8.18 -21.50 -12.59
CA ASN A 405 -9.50 -22.08 -12.45
C ASN A 405 -10.61 -21.09 -12.87
N ILE A 406 -11.14 -21.27 -14.06
CA ILE A 406 -12.22 -20.41 -14.62
C ILE A 406 -13.57 -20.64 -13.94
N ALA A 407 -13.75 -21.72 -13.17
CA ALA A 407 -14.98 -22.03 -12.45
C ALA A 407 -15.09 -21.34 -11.08
N LEU A 408 -14.13 -20.49 -10.71
CA LEU A 408 -14.14 -19.79 -9.43
C LEU A 408 -15.37 -18.88 -9.29
N ALA A 409 -16.03 -19.01 -8.14
CA ALA A 409 -17.06 -18.06 -7.70
C ALA A 409 -16.41 -16.86 -7.01
N ALA A 410 -17.08 -15.70 -7.07
CA ALA A 410 -16.67 -14.53 -6.31
C ALA A 410 -16.69 -14.80 -4.80
N GLU A 411 -15.72 -14.28 -4.08
CA GLU A 411 -15.75 -14.24 -2.62
C GLU A 411 -16.80 -13.25 -2.15
N ARG A 412 -17.40 -13.50 -0.99
CA ARG A 412 -18.34 -12.60 -0.32
C ARG A 412 -17.94 -12.40 1.12
N SER A 413 -18.16 -11.21 1.65
CA SER A 413 -18.01 -10.95 3.09
C SER A 413 -19.20 -10.16 3.62
N TYR A 414 -19.45 -10.36 4.92
CA TYR A 414 -20.36 -9.58 5.73
C TYR A 414 -19.58 -9.05 6.91
N GLY A 415 -19.72 -7.76 7.20
CA GLY A 415 -18.92 -7.15 8.24
C GLY A 415 -19.65 -6.10 9.04
N SER A 416 -19.16 -5.88 10.25
CA SER A 416 -19.59 -4.81 11.14
C SER A 416 -18.39 -4.20 11.84
N LYS A 417 -18.33 -2.88 11.91
CA LYS A 417 -17.28 -2.12 12.59
C LYS A 417 -17.89 -1.09 13.50
N VAL A 418 -17.35 -1.01 14.71
CA VAL A 418 -17.59 0.09 15.63
C VAL A 418 -16.28 0.80 15.90
N SER A 419 -16.30 2.11 15.90
CA SER A 419 -15.14 2.94 16.25
C SER A 419 -15.58 4.13 17.10
N ALA A 420 -14.72 4.51 18.05
CA ALA A 420 -14.91 5.67 18.92
C ALA A 420 -13.60 6.44 19.04
N LEU A 421 -13.72 7.76 19.09
CA LEU A 421 -12.61 8.66 19.31
C LEU A 421 -12.91 9.52 20.54
N TYR A 422 -11.97 9.57 21.47
CA TYR A 422 -11.98 10.52 22.57
C TYR A 422 -10.80 11.48 22.41
N GLN A 423 -11.07 12.77 22.45
CA GLN A 423 -10.04 13.79 22.39
C GLN A 423 -10.28 14.84 23.47
N VAL A 424 -9.25 15.04 24.30
CA VAL A 424 -9.21 16.09 25.29
C VAL A 424 -7.80 16.69 25.35
N ASN A 425 -7.71 18.00 25.17
CA ASN A 425 -6.42 18.72 25.09
C ASN A 425 -5.43 17.99 24.13
N ASP A 426 -4.29 17.61 24.68
CA ASP A 426 -3.18 16.97 23.97
C ASP A 426 -3.34 15.44 23.82
N LEU A 427 -4.35 14.84 24.46
CA LEU A 427 -4.58 13.40 24.48
C LEU A 427 -5.68 13.02 23.50
N LYS A 428 -5.38 12.01 22.65
CA LYS A 428 -6.34 11.36 21.78
C LYS A 428 -6.33 9.86 22.03
N ILE A 429 -7.51 9.27 22.15
CA ILE A 429 -7.70 7.82 22.31
C ILE A 429 -8.70 7.35 21.27
N GLY A 430 -8.29 6.46 20.40
CA GLY A 430 -9.12 5.82 19.38
C GLY A 430 -9.30 4.35 19.68
N LEU A 431 -10.54 3.88 19.63
CA LEU A 431 -10.90 2.47 19.74
C LEU A 431 -11.64 2.04 18.49
N SER A 432 -11.34 0.88 17.98
CA SER A 432 -12.13 0.28 16.90
C SER A 432 -12.17 -1.24 17.03
N THR A 433 -13.30 -1.82 16.68
CA THR A 433 -13.43 -3.28 16.48
C THR A 433 -14.12 -3.52 15.16
N ASP A 434 -13.59 -4.48 14.41
CA ASP A 434 -14.06 -4.88 13.10
C ASP A 434 -14.25 -6.39 13.07
N GLN A 435 -15.38 -6.85 12.55
CA GLN A 435 -15.73 -8.25 12.45
C GLN A 435 -16.16 -8.57 11.02
N LEU A 436 -15.56 -9.60 10.42
CA LEU A 436 -15.82 -10.03 9.06
C LEU A 436 -16.06 -11.53 9.00
N ILE A 437 -17.10 -11.93 8.31
CA ILE A 437 -17.35 -13.31 7.91
C ILE A 437 -17.13 -13.40 6.41
N PHE A 438 -16.27 -14.30 5.98
CA PHE A 438 -15.96 -14.56 4.58
C PHE A 438 -16.60 -15.87 4.14
N ASN A 439 -17.16 -15.87 2.94
CA ASN A 439 -17.67 -17.07 2.26
C ASN A 439 -16.97 -17.20 0.90
N ASN A 440 -16.77 -18.45 0.45
CA ASN A 440 -16.10 -18.78 -0.81
C ASN A 440 -14.70 -18.18 -0.93
N LEU A 441 -13.91 -18.17 0.16
CA LEU A 441 -12.53 -17.72 0.12
C LEU A 441 -11.77 -18.45 -0.98
N ILE A 442 -11.15 -17.71 -1.87
CA ILE A 442 -10.27 -18.26 -2.90
C ILE A 442 -8.91 -18.52 -2.28
N GLN A 443 -8.43 -19.74 -2.42
CA GLN A 443 -7.16 -20.13 -1.88
C GLN A 443 -6.42 -21.05 -2.84
N TRP A 444 -5.13 -20.77 -3.04
CA TRP A 444 -4.25 -21.65 -3.79
C TRP A 444 -3.95 -22.90 -2.99
N THR A 445 -4.14 -24.04 -3.61
CA THR A 445 -3.91 -25.38 -3.02
C THR A 445 -3.03 -26.19 -3.94
N PRO A 446 -2.11 -27.01 -3.39
CA PRO A 446 -1.36 -27.95 -4.20
C PRO A 446 -2.30 -29.06 -4.69
N LEU A 447 -2.23 -29.34 -5.98
CA LEU A 447 -2.83 -30.50 -6.63
C LEU A 447 -1.81 -31.64 -6.74
N MET A 448 -2.28 -32.84 -7.16
CA MET A 448 -1.39 -33.94 -7.51
C MET A 448 -0.43 -33.49 -8.62
N GLY A 449 0.86 -33.86 -8.52
CA GLY A 449 1.91 -33.44 -9.45
C GLY A 449 2.57 -32.09 -9.14
N GLY A 450 2.30 -31.48 -7.97
CA GLY A 450 2.97 -30.25 -7.53
C GLY A 450 2.43 -28.96 -8.12
N VAL A 451 1.40 -29.04 -8.96
CA VAL A 451 0.73 -27.85 -9.51
C VAL A 451 -0.14 -27.19 -8.46
N TRP A 452 -0.07 -25.87 -8.32
CA TRP A 452 -0.94 -25.08 -7.47
C TRP A 452 -2.14 -24.59 -8.24
N SER A 453 -3.36 -24.73 -7.67
CA SER A 453 -4.61 -24.25 -8.27
C SER A 453 -5.45 -23.52 -7.24
N PRO A 454 -6.11 -22.41 -7.61
CA PRO A 454 -7.02 -21.70 -6.73
C PRO A 454 -8.39 -22.38 -6.70
N VAL A 455 -8.97 -22.49 -5.53
CA VAL A 455 -10.28 -23.10 -5.29
C VAL A 455 -11.07 -22.29 -4.27
N ASN A 456 -12.40 -22.32 -4.36
CA ASN A 456 -13.29 -21.74 -3.35
C ASN A 456 -13.48 -22.76 -2.22
N LEU A 457 -12.76 -22.62 -1.14
CA LEU A 457 -12.74 -23.67 -0.11
C LEU A 457 -13.46 -23.33 1.18
N GLU A 458 -13.52 -22.07 1.59
CA GLU A 458 -13.64 -21.82 3.00
C GLU A 458 -14.63 -20.74 3.37
N ARG A 459 -15.24 -20.95 4.53
CA ARG A 459 -15.87 -19.93 5.33
C ARG A 459 -14.95 -19.60 6.50
N ALA A 460 -14.64 -18.32 6.67
CA ALA A 460 -13.76 -17.88 7.74
C ALA A 460 -14.38 -16.68 8.49
N TYR A 461 -13.97 -16.55 9.75
CA TYR A 461 -14.30 -15.41 10.61
C TYR A 461 -13.03 -14.70 11.02
N THR A 462 -13.07 -13.37 10.99
CA THR A 462 -12.00 -12.52 11.55
C THR A 462 -12.59 -11.44 12.44
N SER A 463 -11.91 -11.15 13.55
CA SER A 463 -12.17 -10.03 14.42
C SER A 463 -10.86 -9.29 14.66
N SER A 464 -10.87 -7.97 14.49
CA SER A 464 -9.72 -7.09 14.72
C SER A 464 -10.12 -5.94 15.63
N SER A 465 -9.51 -5.85 16.80
CA SER A 465 -9.75 -4.77 17.75
C SER A 465 -8.48 -3.95 17.92
N SER A 466 -8.58 -2.64 17.75
CA SER A 466 -7.43 -1.73 17.79
C SER A 466 -7.63 -0.61 18.78
N LEU A 467 -6.58 -0.32 19.53
CA LEU A 467 -6.45 0.84 20.43
C LEU A 467 -5.34 1.73 19.88
N LEU A 468 -5.60 3.01 19.76
CA LEU A 468 -4.60 4.04 19.45
C LEU A 468 -4.62 5.07 20.57
N VAL A 469 -3.48 5.33 21.19
CA VAL A 469 -3.29 6.39 22.18
C VAL A 469 -2.22 7.34 21.65
N GLN A 470 -2.53 8.62 21.54
CA GLN A 470 -1.60 9.65 21.11
C GLN A 470 -1.61 10.81 22.10
N LEU A 471 -0.41 11.19 22.56
CA LEU A 471 -0.16 12.37 23.37
C LEU A 471 0.77 13.31 22.61
N VAL A 472 0.29 14.54 22.33
CA VAL A 472 1.09 15.58 21.68
C VAL A 472 1.23 16.73 22.67
N LYS A 473 2.45 16.94 23.19
CA LYS A 473 2.72 18.01 24.15
C LYS A 473 3.95 18.80 23.71
N GLY A 474 3.74 20.04 23.30
CA GLY A 474 4.80 20.86 22.71
C GLY A 474 5.43 20.18 21.49
N ASP A 475 6.74 19.98 21.53
CA ASP A 475 7.51 19.30 20.46
C ASP A 475 7.54 17.77 20.57
N MET A 476 6.87 17.19 21.60
CA MET A 476 6.82 15.74 21.82
C MET A 476 5.52 15.16 21.24
N ASN A 477 5.65 14.09 20.47
CA ASN A 477 4.56 13.23 20.03
C ASN A 477 4.86 11.81 20.49
N ASN A 478 3.95 11.26 21.30
CA ASN A 478 4.02 9.89 21.80
C ASN A 478 2.76 9.14 21.33
N GLU A 479 2.95 8.08 20.54
CA GLU A 479 1.87 7.30 19.95
C GLU A 479 2.07 5.81 20.24
N VAL A 480 1.05 5.17 20.77
CA VAL A 480 0.97 3.72 20.97
C VAL A 480 -0.22 3.18 20.20
N SER A 481 0.01 2.21 19.33
CA SER A 481 -1.01 1.50 18.57
C SER A 481 -0.95 0.02 18.90
N VAL A 482 -2.07 -0.55 19.34
CA VAL A 482 -2.21 -1.95 19.70
C VAL A 482 -3.33 -2.55 18.89
N THR A 483 -3.11 -3.71 18.27
CA THR A 483 -4.14 -4.45 17.56
C THR A 483 -4.14 -5.90 18.01
N HIS A 484 -5.29 -6.37 18.45
CA HIS A 484 -5.57 -7.78 18.70
C HIS A 484 -6.36 -8.36 17.55
N GLN A 485 -5.95 -9.53 17.04
CA GLN A 485 -6.61 -10.23 15.94
C GLN A 485 -7.00 -11.64 16.33
N TYR A 486 -8.24 -11.98 16.04
CA TYR A 486 -8.76 -13.34 16.11
C TYR A 486 -9.26 -13.75 14.73
N SER A 487 -8.73 -14.82 14.18
CA SER A 487 -9.10 -15.30 12.85
C SER A 487 -9.20 -16.82 12.82
N ARG A 488 -10.29 -17.38 12.31
CA ARG A 488 -10.55 -18.83 12.30
C ARG A 488 -11.22 -19.28 11.01
N VAL A 489 -10.83 -20.45 10.55
CA VAL A 489 -11.54 -21.21 9.52
C VAL A 489 -12.78 -21.83 10.17
N LEU A 490 -13.98 -21.47 9.70
CA LEU A 490 -15.25 -22.00 10.23
C LEU A 490 -15.67 -23.29 9.53
N VAL A 491 -15.55 -23.29 8.20
CA VAL A 491 -15.89 -24.41 7.33
C VAL A 491 -14.77 -24.61 6.34
N SER A 492 -14.31 -25.83 6.19
CA SER A 492 -13.30 -26.22 5.21
C SER A 492 -13.59 -27.62 4.70
N SER A 493 -13.30 -27.89 3.44
CA SER A 493 -13.26 -29.24 2.88
C SER A 493 -12.15 -30.09 3.48
N ASN A 494 -11.08 -29.45 3.94
CA ASN A 494 -10.00 -30.09 4.69
C ASN A 494 -10.28 -30.05 6.19
N SER A 495 -10.57 -31.21 6.79
CA SER A 495 -10.89 -31.34 8.22
C SER A 495 -9.76 -30.86 9.14
N SER A 496 -8.50 -30.96 8.71
CA SER A 496 -7.34 -30.54 9.53
C SER A 496 -7.24 -29.03 9.72
N SER A 497 -7.82 -28.22 8.81
CA SER A 497 -7.81 -26.76 8.91
C SER A 497 -9.02 -26.18 9.63
N ARG A 498 -10.08 -26.97 9.85
CA ARG A 498 -11.31 -26.49 10.50
C ARG A 498 -11.06 -26.09 11.96
N GLY A 499 -11.54 -24.91 12.34
CA GLY A 499 -11.33 -24.33 13.67
C GLY A 499 -9.92 -23.75 13.88
N LYS A 500 -9.01 -23.92 12.91
CA LYS A 500 -7.63 -23.42 13.00
C LYS A 500 -7.52 -21.94 12.67
N GLN A 501 -6.46 -21.31 13.15
CA GLN A 501 -6.15 -19.93 12.84
C GLN A 501 -5.77 -19.77 11.37
N LEU A 502 -6.24 -18.70 10.74
CA LEU A 502 -5.75 -18.33 9.41
C LEU A 502 -4.24 -18.06 9.45
N ILE A 503 -3.54 -18.55 8.43
CA ILE A 503 -2.07 -18.45 8.36
C ILE A 503 -1.58 -17.01 8.25
N TYR A 504 -0.37 -16.75 8.73
CA TYR A 504 0.28 -15.44 8.73
C TYR A 504 -0.53 -14.33 9.42
N ARG A 505 -1.29 -14.66 10.47
CA ARG A 505 -2.03 -13.68 11.27
C ARG A 505 -1.44 -13.65 12.67
N PRO A 506 -0.78 -12.58 13.12
CA PRO A 506 -0.41 -12.42 14.51
C PRO A 506 -1.67 -12.22 15.35
N ASN A 507 -1.70 -12.84 16.52
CA ASN A 507 -2.80 -12.63 17.46
C ASN A 507 -2.80 -11.23 18.08
N PHE A 508 -1.62 -10.58 18.16
CA PHE A 508 -1.50 -9.18 18.54
C PHE A 508 -0.32 -8.51 17.84
N GLN A 509 -0.42 -7.19 17.71
CA GLN A 509 0.67 -6.31 17.27
C GLN A 509 0.66 -5.05 18.11
N VAL A 510 1.85 -4.56 18.46
CA VAL A 510 2.05 -3.28 19.15
C VAL A 510 3.08 -2.48 18.37
N VAL A 511 2.77 -1.21 18.13
CA VAL A 511 3.70 -0.23 17.60
C VAL A 511 3.71 0.97 18.54
N HIS A 512 4.88 1.33 19.01
CA HIS A 512 5.08 2.54 19.80
C HIS A 512 6.01 3.48 19.03
N THR A 513 5.64 4.72 18.89
CA THR A 513 6.47 5.78 18.29
C THR A 513 6.57 6.94 19.27
N LEU A 514 7.78 7.28 19.67
CA LEU A 514 8.10 8.47 20.44
C LEU A 514 8.97 9.39 19.59
N ASP A 515 8.54 10.62 19.40
CA ASP A 515 9.22 11.62 18.59
C ASP A 515 9.29 12.93 19.39
N PHE A 516 10.48 13.45 19.61
CA PHE A 516 10.67 14.68 20.39
C PHE A 516 11.94 15.44 19.99
N ARG A 517 11.97 16.73 20.29
CA ARG A 517 13.11 17.58 20.03
C ARG A 517 14.17 17.44 21.14
N ILE A 518 15.41 17.22 20.77
CA ILE A 518 16.56 17.14 21.65
C ILE A 518 17.82 17.64 20.91
N LEU A 519 18.72 18.35 21.61
CA LEU A 519 20.03 18.81 21.07
C LEU A 519 19.88 19.50 19.69
N LYS A 520 18.94 20.42 19.55
CA LYS A 520 18.59 21.15 18.31
C LYS A 520 18.14 20.26 17.14
N GLY A 521 18.03 18.96 17.33
CA GLY A 521 17.52 17.97 16.38
C GLY A 521 16.23 17.32 16.85
N ARG A 522 15.84 16.27 16.17
CA ARG A 522 14.66 15.47 16.45
C ARG A 522 15.01 14.00 16.61
N LEU A 523 14.72 13.43 17.76
CA LEU A 523 14.91 12.00 18.04
C LEU A 523 13.59 11.28 17.85
N GLN A 524 13.62 10.17 17.12
CA GLN A 524 12.50 9.27 16.93
C GLN A 524 12.89 7.87 17.39
N LEU A 525 12.10 7.31 18.31
CA LEU A 525 12.18 5.92 18.74
C LEU A 525 10.94 5.19 18.20
N ARG A 526 11.14 4.01 17.63
CA ARG A 526 10.03 3.18 17.19
C ARG A 526 10.24 1.74 17.64
N SER A 527 9.30 1.23 18.43
CA SER A 527 9.30 -0.14 18.90
C SER A 527 8.14 -0.92 18.28
N HIS A 528 8.41 -2.17 17.95
CA HIS A 528 7.43 -3.09 17.39
C HIS A 528 7.43 -4.38 18.20
N ALA A 529 6.25 -4.89 18.49
CA ALA A 529 6.06 -6.24 18.99
C ALA A 529 4.99 -6.94 18.16
N MET A 530 5.28 -8.17 17.77
CA MET A 530 4.40 -8.99 16.93
C MET A 530 4.25 -10.37 17.57
N GLY A 531 3.00 -10.82 17.73
CA GLY A 531 2.68 -12.11 18.33
C GLY A 531 2.97 -13.29 17.41
N LYS A 532 2.74 -14.48 17.95
CA LYS A 532 2.85 -15.77 17.28
C LYS A 532 2.02 -15.81 15.99
N ARG A 533 2.57 -16.44 14.94
CA ARG A 533 1.91 -16.63 13.63
C ARG A 533 2.07 -18.07 13.18
N HIS A 534 1.00 -18.71 12.72
CA HIS A 534 1.06 -20.00 12.06
C HIS A 534 1.27 -19.82 10.57
N THR A 535 2.07 -20.69 9.94
CA THR A 535 2.32 -20.66 8.49
C THR A 535 1.71 -21.84 7.77
N LEU A 536 1.34 -22.90 8.52
CA LEU A 536 0.65 -24.09 8.03
C LEU A 536 -0.84 -24.04 8.42
N ARG A 537 -1.71 -24.61 7.58
CA ARG A 537 -3.17 -24.54 7.73
C ARG A 537 -3.70 -25.33 8.92
N ASP A 538 -3.06 -26.43 9.24
CA ASP A 538 -3.35 -27.27 10.40
C ASP A 538 -2.83 -26.68 11.72
N ASN A 539 -2.12 -25.54 11.63
CA ASN A 539 -1.43 -24.86 12.70
C ASN A 539 -0.39 -25.76 13.42
N ALA A 540 0.23 -26.70 12.71
CA ALA A 540 1.29 -27.52 13.24
C ALA A 540 2.44 -26.68 13.80
N ASP A 541 3.08 -27.18 14.86
CA ASP A 541 4.12 -26.43 15.59
C ASP A 541 5.38 -26.18 14.75
N VAL A 542 5.69 -27.05 13.82
CA VAL A 542 6.81 -26.89 12.88
C VAL A 542 6.69 -25.64 11.99
N GLY A 543 5.49 -25.15 11.80
CA GLY A 543 5.21 -23.96 10.98
C GLY A 543 4.96 -22.69 11.80
N ILE A 544 5.51 -22.57 13.02
CA ILE A 544 5.29 -21.39 13.85
C ILE A 544 6.39 -20.36 13.64
N LEU A 545 5.98 -19.10 13.35
CA LEU A 545 6.82 -17.93 13.55
C LEU A 545 6.60 -17.41 14.98
N ASN A 546 7.65 -17.44 15.78
CA ASN A 546 7.63 -17.03 17.18
C ASN A 546 7.32 -15.53 17.33
N PRO A 547 6.90 -15.07 18.52
CA PRO A 547 6.77 -13.65 18.81
C PRO A 547 8.11 -12.93 18.60
N GLU A 548 8.03 -11.71 18.04
CA GLU A 548 9.19 -10.89 17.70
C GLU A 548 9.05 -9.50 18.30
N TYR A 549 10.20 -8.94 18.69
CA TYR A 549 10.32 -7.55 19.15
C TYR A 549 11.55 -6.92 18.50
N TRP A 550 11.41 -5.68 18.01
CA TRP A 550 12.55 -4.89 17.54
C TRP A 550 12.29 -3.40 17.76
N MET A 551 13.37 -2.64 17.79
CA MET A 551 13.34 -1.18 17.96
C MET A 551 14.25 -0.50 16.94
N ASP A 552 13.77 0.62 16.39
CA ASP A 552 14.52 1.52 15.53
C ASP A 552 14.71 2.87 16.22
N ILE A 553 15.89 3.48 16.05
CA ILE A 553 16.22 4.82 16.54
C ILE A 553 16.64 5.67 15.35
N ALA A 554 16.12 6.88 15.23
CA ALA A 554 16.55 7.85 14.23
C ALA A 554 16.77 9.21 14.88
N TYR A 555 17.83 9.89 14.46
CA TYR A 555 18.10 11.27 14.83
C TYR A 555 18.22 12.13 13.59
N SER A 556 17.44 13.20 13.53
CA SER A 556 17.42 14.15 12.42
C SER A 556 17.88 15.51 12.90
N TYR A 557 18.82 16.11 12.18
CA TYR A 557 19.32 17.46 12.44
C TYR A 557 19.21 18.31 11.19
N SER A 558 18.69 19.54 11.35
CA SER A 558 18.54 20.51 10.25
C SER A 558 19.46 21.69 10.46
N PHE A 559 20.21 22.06 9.43
CA PHE A 559 21.12 23.21 9.42
C PHE A 559 20.85 24.08 8.19
N MET A 560 21.55 25.24 8.08
CA MET A 560 21.31 26.24 7.03
C MET A 560 19.85 26.65 6.95
N SER A 561 19.24 27.00 8.09
CA SER A 561 17.81 27.39 8.17
C SER A 561 16.86 26.35 7.56
N GLY A 562 17.17 25.04 7.72
CA GLY A 562 16.34 23.93 7.21
C GLY A 562 16.57 23.56 5.75
N GLN A 563 17.56 24.18 5.09
CA GLN A 563 17.90 23.83 3.71
C GLN A 563 18.55 22.44 3.61
N VAL A 564 19.33 22.06 4.61
CA VAL A 564 19.95 20.73 4.69
C VAL A 564 19.45 20.02 5.94
N GLN A 565 18.95 18.81 5.77
CA GLN A 565 18.55 17.94 6.87
C GLN A 565 19.32 16.61 6.74
N LEU A 566 20.02 16.24 7.80
CA LEU A 566 20.72 14.97 7.93
C LEU A 566 19.95 14.08 8.88
N THR A 567 19.73 12.81 8.52
CA THR A 567 19.12 11.80 9.39
C THR A 567 19.98 10.56 9.44
N GLY A 568 20.45 10.21 10.61
CA GLY A 568 21.03 8.90 10.91
C GLY A 568 19.97 7.98 11.52
N ARG A 569 19.96 6.71 11.14
CA ARG A 569 19.06 5.71 11.73
C ARG A 569 19.79 4.41 12.01
N VAL A 570 19.51 3.84 13.17
CA VAL A 570 19.86 2.48 13.54
C VAL A 570 18.57 1.66 13.49
N HIS A 571 18.51 0.70 12.60
CA HIS A 571 17.41 -0.24 12.48
C HIS A 571 17.69 -1.45 13.36
N ASN A 572 16.64 -1.99 13.99
CA ASN A 572 16.71 -3.17 14.83
C ASN A 572 17.86 -3.08 15.87
N VAL A 573 17.82 -2.05 16.71
CA VAL A 573 18.87 -1.77 17.74
C VAL A 573 19.12 -2.96 18.64
N SER A 574 18.06 -3.70 18.97
CA SER A 574 18.11 -4.91 19.81
C SER A 574 18.81 -6.09 19.12
N ASN A 575 19.09 -6.01 17.83
CA ASN A 575 19.70 -7.06 17.00
C ASN A 575 18.96 -8.40 17.10
N THR A 576 17.64 -8.35 17.23
CA THR A 576 16.81 -9.55 17.31
C THR A 576 16.62 -10.18 15.94
N SER A 577 16.51 -11.51 15.89
CA SER A 577 16.08 -12.21 14.69
C SER A 577 14.62 -11.83 14.35
N LYS A 578 14.38 -11.48 13.11
CA LYS A 578 13.08 -11.03 12.61
C LYS A 578 12.76 -11.76 11.31
N THR A 579 11.53 -12.27 11.17
CA THR A 579 11.12 -13.09 10.02
C THR A 579 9.65 -12.84 9.68
N PHE A 580 9.36 -12.29 8.52
CA PHE A 580 7.97 -12.12 8.07
C PHE A 580 7.44 -13.34 7.30
N ILE A 581 8.33 -14.07 6.64
CA ILE A 581 8.06 -15.27 5.87
C ILE A 581 9.06 -16.35 6.32
N PRO A 582 8.63 -17.61 6.58
CA PRO A 582 9.51 -18.68 7.02
C PRO A 582 10.72 -18.82 6.11
N TYR A 583 11.87 -19.04 6.71
CA TYR A 583 13.14 -19.26 6.01
C TYR A 583 13.67 -18.06 5.20
N TYR A 584 13.14 -16.85 5.46
CA TYR A 584 13.64 -15.59 4.93
C TYR A 584 13.95 -14.63 6.08
N PRO A 585 15.12 -14.78 6.72
CA PRO A 585 15.52 -13.92 7.83
C PRO A 585 15.70 -12.48 7.31
N MET A 586 15.17 -11.54 8.08
CA MET A 586 15.37 -10.11 7.84
C MET A 586 16.72 -9.68 8.45
N PRO A 587 17.33 -8.57 8.01
CA PRO A 587 18.58 -8.10 8.58
C PRO A 587 18.45 -7.82 10.09
N GLY A 588 19.50 -8.17 10.83
CA GLY A 588 19.71 -7.77 12.20
C GLY A 588 19.91 -6.26 12.32
N ARG A 589 20.74 -5.80 13.24
CA ARG A 589 21.09 -4.39 13.37
C ARG A 589 21.78 -3.90 12.11
N HIS A 590 21.26 -2.82 11.54
CA HIS A 590 21.84 -2.18 10.37
C HIS A 590 21.59 -0.66 10.40
N TYR A 591 22.24 0.07 9.53
CA TYR A 591 22.32 1.53 9.62
C TYR A 591 21.86 2.17 8.32
N SER A 592 21.33 3.39 8.43
CA SER A 592 21.09 4.23 7.25
C SER A 592 21.41 5.69 7.55
N ILE A 593 21.90 6.39 6.53
CA ILE A 593 22.13 7.82 6.55
C ILE A 593 21.37 8.42 5.37
N ASN A 594 20.67 9.51 5.63
CA ASN A 594 19.89 10.21 4.62
C ASN A 594 20.15 11.72 4.69
N ILE A 595 20.33 12.33 3.53
CA ILE A 595 20.52 13.77 3.37
C ILE A 595 19.35 14.29 2.53
N LYS A 596 18.66 15.29 3.04
CA LYS A 596 17.62 16.02 2.31
C LYS A 596 18.08 17.46 2.10
N LEU A 597 18.06 17.89 0.85
CA LEU A 597 18.30 19.27 0.46
C LEU A 597 16.97 19.91 0.05
N ASN A 598 16.68 21.09 0.60
CA ASN A 598 15.50 21.87 0.27
C ASN A 598 15.91 23.20 -0.38
N SER A 599 15.15 23.71 -1.32
CA SER A 599 15.34 25.10 -1.77
C SER A 599 15.11 26.09 -0.63
N LYS A 600 15.71 27.25 -0.70
CA LYS A 600 15.32 28.39 0.17
C LYS A 600 13.81 28.63 -0.02
N LYS A 601 13.12 28.79 1.11
CA LYS A 601 11.72 29.21 1.12
C LYS A 601 11.58 30.63 0.59
#